data_4699035cfe8b695bd89173fba4046916
#
_entry.id   4699035cfe8b695bd89173fba4046916
#
_cell.length_a   1.000
_cell.length_b   1.000
_cell.length_c   1.000
_cell.angle_alpha   90.00
_cell.angle_beta   90.00
_cell.angle_gamma   90.00
#
_symmetry.space_group_name_H-M   'P 1'
#
loop_
_entity.id
_entity.type
_entity.pdbx_description
1 polymer ?
#
loop_
_entity_poly.entity_id
_entity_poly.type
_entity_poly.pdbx_seq_one_letter_code
_entity_poly.pdbx_strand_id
1 'polypeptide(L)' 'MREIGYYWVFGNKCFPGTKKWDIYYWDGHYFWIDGDDFSEDTFEEIDERRIVRLA' A
#
# COMPACT_ATOMS: atom_id res chain seq x y z
N MET A 1 -10.37 -11.06 1.43
CA MET A 1 -8.94 -11.00 1.81
C MET A 1 -8.14 -10.50 0.62
N ARG A 2 -7.18 -9.61 0.87
CA ARG A 2 -6.40 -8.99 -0.20
C ARG A 2 -5.30 -9.94 -0.68
N GLU A 3 -5.20 -10.13 -1.99
CA GLU A 3 -4.15 -10.99 -2.56
C GLU A 3 -2.79 -10.30 -2.52
N ILE A 4 -1.74 -11.09 -2.46
CA ILE A 4 -0.36 -10.59 -2.53
C ILE A 4 -0.17 -9.88 -3.87
N GLY A 5 0.47 -8.72 -3.84
CA GLY A 5 0.72 -7.93 -5.05
C GLY A 5 0.89 -6.46 -4.73
N TYR A 6 0.81 -5.64 -5.77
CA TYR A 6 0.97 -4.19 -5.65
C TYR A 6 -0.38 -3.51 -5.61
N TYR A 7 -0.47 -2.47 -4.78
CA TYR A 7 -1.72 -1.73 -4.61
C TYR A 7 -1.45 -0.24 -4.52
N TRP A 8 -2.42 0.55 -4.96
CA TRP A 8 -2.39 1.99 -4.74
C TRP A 8 -2.86 2.26 -3.32
N VAL A 9 -2.10 3.09 -2.59
CA VAL A 9 -2.46 3.52 -1.25
C VAL A 9 -2.41 5.04 -1.19
N PHE A 10 -3.22 5.63 -0.32
CA PHE A 10 -3.31 7.08 -0.19
C PHE A 10 -2.99 7.50 1.25
N GLY A 11 -2.03 8.41 1.38
CA GLY A 11 -1.66 8.97 2.66
C GLY A 11 -0.95 7.96 3.54
N ASN A 12 -0.08 8.46 4.41
CA ASN A 12 0.60 7.62 5.39
C ASN A 12 0.46 8.33 6.73
N LYS A 13 -0.27 7.74 7.65
CA LYS A 13 -0.56 8.35 8.94
C LYS A 13 0.68 8.60 9.77
N CYS A 14 1.76 7.86 9.50
CA CYS A 14 3.03 8.07 10.19
C CYS A 14 3.79 9.28 9.66
N PHE A 15 3.44 9.76 8.47
CA PHE A 15 4.10 10.91 7.85
C PHE A 15 3.03 11.92 7.42
N PRO A 16 2.57 12.77 8.34
CA PRO A 16 1.57 13.78 8.02
C PRO A 16 2.06 14.68 6.89
N GLY A 17 1.18 14.97 5.94
CA GLY A 17 1.53 15.79 4.80
C GLY A 17 1.77 15.02 3.51
N THR A 18 1.86 13.69 3.58
CA THR A 18 2.04 12.87 2.39
C THR A 18 0.68 12.41 1.85
N LYS A 19 -0.13 13.36 1.44
CA LYS A 19 -1.47 13.03 0.93
C LYS A 19 -1.43 12.86 -0.57
N LYS A 20 -0.97 11.70 -1.00
CA LYS A 20 -0.89 11.36 -2.41
C LYS A 20 -1.02 9.85 -2.57
N TRP A 21 -1.34 9.42 -3.78
CA TRP A 21 -1.43 8.00 -4.11
C TRP A 21 -0.04 7.49 -4.45
N ASP A 22 0.32 6.35 -3.82
CA ASP A 22 1.58 5.65 -4.10
C ASP A 22 1.30 4.17 -4.28
N ILE A 23 2.25 3.47 -4.87
CA ILE A 23 2.15 2.03 -5.11
C ILE A 23 3.12 1.33 -4.19
N TYR A 24 2.60 0.40 -3.37
CA TYR A 24 3.45 -0.41 -2.49
C TYR A 24 3.08 -1.88 -2.58
N TYR A 25 4.04 -2.72 -2.22
CA TYR A 25 3.88 -4.16 -2.27
C TYR A 25 3.20 -4.67 -0.99
N TRP A 26 2.19 -5.52 -1.19
CA TRP A 26 1.48 -6.19 -0.10
C TRP A 26 1.90 -7.65 -0.09
N ASP A 27 2.48 -8.13 1.04
CA ASP A 27 3.00 -9.49 1.16
C ASP A 27 1.98 -10.48 1.75
N GLY A 28 0.77 -10.02 1.98
CA GLY A 28 -0.26 -10.82 2.62
C GLY A 28 -0.51 -10.39 4.07
N HIS A 29 0.42 -9.66 4.66
CA HIS A 29 0.33 -9.19 6.04
C HIS A 29 0.67 -7.72 6.19
N TYR A 30 1.63 -7.22 5.41
CA TYR A 30 2.12 -5.85 5.53
C TYR A 30 2.43 -5.26 4.17
N PHE A 31 2.36 -3.93 4.11
CA PHE A 31 2.88 -3.18 2.97
C PHE A 31 4.36 -2.87 3.22
N TRP A 32 5.15 -2.94 2.17
CA TRP A 32 6.59 -2.72 2.26
C TRP A 32 6.99 -1.41 1.59
N ILE A 33 7.71 -0.57 2.34
CA ILE A 33 8.21 0.72 1.87
C ILE A 33 9.68 0.82 2.27
N ASP A 34 10.57 0.84 1.27
CA ASP A 34 12.00 0.97 1.48
C ASP A 34 12.57 0.00 2.52
N GLY A 35 12.08 -1.24 2.50
CA GLY A 35 12.57 -2.27 3.40
C GLY A 35 11.88 -2.30 4.77
N ASP A 36 10.97 -1.38 5.03
CA ASP A 36 10.19 -1.37 6.27
C ASP A 36 8.77 -1.87 6.01
N ASP A 37 8.21 -2.57 6.99
CA ASP A 37 6.85 -3.08 6.88
C ASP A 37 5.88 -2.16 7.63
N PHE A 38 4.68 -2.02 7.07
CA PHE A 38 3.61 -1.20 7.65
C PHE A 38 2.30 -1.95 7.56
N SER A 39 1.50 -1.87 8.62
CA SER A 39 0.19 -2.48 8.60
C SER A 39 -0.74 -1.70 7.66
N GLU A 40 -1.81 -2.35 7.21
CA GLU A 40 -2.77 -1.69 6.32
C GLU A 40 -3.43 -0.47 6.97
N ASP A 41 -3.49 -0.45 8.30
CA ASP A 41 -4.08 0.68 9.03
C ASP A 41 -3.24 1.94 8.96
N THR A 42 -2.01 1.84 8.50
CA THR A 42 -1.10 2.98 8.35
C THR A 42 -1.59 3.97 7.30
N PHE A 43 -2.35 3.49 6.32
CA PHE A 43 -2.80 4.31 5.20
C PHE A 43 -4.23 4.78 5.38
N GLU A 44 -4.54 5.95 4.83
CA GLU A 44 -5.89 6.51 4.94
C GLU A 44 -6.86 5.79 4.01
N GLU A 45 -6.38 5.42 2.80
CA GLU A 45 -7.19 4.70 1.84
C GLU A 45 -6.32 3.70 1.09
N ILE A 46 -6.92 2.61 0.70
CA ILE A 46 -6.27 1.58 -0.11
C ILE A 46 -7.23 1.22 -1.23
N ASP A 47 -6.75 1.27 -2.47
CA ASP A 47 -7.52 0.79 -3.60
C ASP A 47 -7.40 -0.73 -3.61
N GLU A 48 -8.50 -1.42 -3.35
CA GLU A 48 -8.49 -2.87 -3.20
C GLU A 48 -8.31 -3.62 -4.53
N ARG A 49 -8.23 -2.92 -5.64
CA ARG A 49 -7.99 -3.56 -6.93
C ARG A 49 -6.49 -3.76 -7.10
N ARG A 50 -6.09 -5.03 -7.12
CA ARG A 50 -4.68 -5.35 -7.29
C ARG A 50 -4.19 -4.87 -8.66
N ILE A 51 -3.01 -4.26 -8.68
CA ILE A 51 -2.41 -3.82 -9.93
C ILE A 51 -1.89 -5.05 -10.67
N VAL A 52 -2.42 -5.26 -11.85
CA VAL A 52 -2.01 -6.38 -12.71
C VAL A 52 -1.25 -5.81 -13.88
N ARG A 53 -0.02 -6.26 -14.04
CA ARG A 53 0.79 -5.83 -15.16
C ARG A 53 0.51 -6.73 -16.37
N LEU A 54 0.02 -6.13 -17.43
CA LEU A 54 -0.17 -6.85 -18.69
C LEU A 54 1.15 -6.80 -19.45
N ALA A 55 1.67 -7.97 -19.69
CA ALA A 55 2.93 -8.09 -20.42
C ALA A 55 2.71 -7.91 -21.92
#